data_5d09c6892d572fd14450817ccef174e4
#
_entry.id   5d09c6892d572fd14450817ccef174e4
#
_cell.length_a   1.000
_cell.length_b   1.000
_cell.length_c   1.000
_cell.angle_alpha   90.00
_cell.angle_beta   90.00
_cell.angle_gamma   90.00
#
_symmetry.space_group_name_H-M   'P 1'
#
loop_
_entity.id
_entity.type
_entity.pdbx_description
1 polymer ?
#
loop_
_entity_poly.entity_id
_entity_poly.type
_entity_poly.pdbx_seq_one_letter_code
_entity_poly.pdbx_strand_id
1 'polypeptide(L)'
;MHMFQNLIDKLKAHPRKIVFTEGTDTKLKPKQRLALRPEGTAGVVRAVVENNLVPQGSTPFKAYYAEAMFRGERPQKGRLRQFHQVGIEWLGAPDPAADAECIIMLMEFYKRLGFDLSKLRLLINSMGDAQCRPAYREQVKQFILDHADEMCDECRERAELNPLRAFDCKNDHCREIMAEAPLMGDNLCDECREHYEQVKRYLDAAGIEYVEDPTL
;
A
#
# COMPACT_ATOMS: atom_id res chain seq x y z
N MET A 1 6.43 24.28 -6.83
CA MET A 1 6.61 23.76 -8.21
C MET A 1 8.06 23.41 -8.54
N HIS A 2 9.06 24.25 -8.24
CA HIS A 2 10.48 23.98 -8.52
C HIS A 2 11.06 22.73 -7.82
N MET A 3 10.63 22.39 -6.61
CA MET A 3 11.16 21.27 -5.84
C MET A 3 10.75 19.92 -6.44
N PHE A 4 9.54 19.81 -7.01
CA PHE A 4 9.08 18.61 -7.71
C PHE A 4 9.83 18.37 -9.00
N GLN A 5 10.11 19.44 -9.75
CA GLN A 5 10.88 19.32 -10.98
C GLN A 5 12.30 18.84 -10.70
N ASN A 6 12.95 19.36 -9.65
CA ASN A 6 14.28 18.89 -9.21
C ASN A 6 14.30 17.42 -8.80
N LEU A 7 13.23 16.91 -8.17
CA LEU A 7 13.13 15.50 -7.83
C LEU A 7 13.00 14.64 -9.09
N ILE A 8 12.11 15.04 -10.00
CA ILE A 8 11.92 14.37 -11.29
C ILE A 8 13.23 14.37 -12.08
N ASP A 9 13.95 15.49 -12.10
CA ASP A 9 15.21 15.62 -12.81
C ASP A 9 16.31 14.78 -12.14
N LYS A 10 16.35 14.69 -10.81
CA LYS A 10 17.26 13.81 -10.07
C LYS A 10 16.91 12.33 -10.28
N LEU A 11 15.65 11.96 -10.30
CA LEU A 11 15.19 10.60 -10.62
C LEU A 11 15.51 10.22 -12.07
N LYS A 12 15.43 11.19 -13.01
CA LYS A 12 15.81 11.03 -14.41
C LYS A 12 17.32 11.02 -14.64
N ALA A 13 18.07 11.86 -13.91
CA ALA A 13 19.54 11.97 -14.01
C ALA A 13 20.26 10.73 -13.43
N HIS A 14 19.62 9.97 -12.57
CA HIS A 14 20.10 8.69 -12.08
C HIS A 14 19.19 7.55 -12.48
N PRO A 15 19.01 7.28 -13.78
CA PRO A 15 18.30 6.09 -14.23
C PRO A 15 19.13 4.88 -13.78
N ARG A 16 18.85 4.40 -12.56
CA ARG A 16 19.44 3.14 -12.12
C ARG A 16 18.87 2.07 -13.02
N LYS A 17 19.75 1.58 -13.85
CA LYS A 17 19.55 0.56 -14.85
C LYS A 17 18.71 -0.61 -14.31
N ILE A 18 17.77 -1.03 -15.04
CA ILE A 18 16.64 -1.90 -14.71
C ILE A 18 16.94 -3.35 -15.15
N VAL A 19 16.79 -4.36 -14.32
CA VAL A 19 17.03 -5.79 -14.64
C VAL A 19 15.72 -6.58 -14.58
N PHE A 20 15.58 -7.50 -15.51
CA PHE A 20 14.66 -8.61 -15.38
C PHE A 20 15.22 -9.66 -14.42
N THR A 21 14.44 -10.09 -13.45
CA THR A 21 14.83 -11.13 -12.50
C THR A 21 14.41 -12.53 -12.92
N GLU A 22 13.97 -12.72 -14.14
CA GLU A 22 13.77 -14.04 -14.73
C GLU A 22 14.88 -14.32 -15.74
N GLY A 23 15.99 -14.69 -15.23
CA GLY A 23 17.13 -15.16 -16.01
C GLY A 23 18.34 -15.16 -15.10
N THR A 24 18.76 -16.33 -14.75
CA THR A 24 19.97 -16.58 -13.97
C THR A 24 21.21 -16.20 -14.78
N ASP A 25 21.36 -14.93 -15.16
CA ASP A 25 22.66 -14.48 -15.65
C ASP A 25 23.56 -14.18 -14.45
N THR A 26 24.15 -15.26 -13.96
CA THR A 26 25.11 -15.28 -12.84
C THR A 26 26.41 -14.50 -13.13
N LYS A 27 26.57 -14.00 -14.35
CA LYS A 27 27.79 -13.30 -14.79
C LYS A 27 27.81 -11.82 -14.43
N LEU A 28 26.65 -11.21 -14.12
CA LEU A 28 26.60 -9.82 -13.71
C LEU A 28 26.98 -9.67 -12.24
N LYS A 29 27.93 -8.76 -11.98
CA LYS A 29 28.27 -8.38 -10.60
C LYS A 29 27.04 -7.80 -9.89
N PRO A 30 26.88 -7.97 -8.56
CA PRO A 30 25.68 -7.50 -7.81
C PRO A 30 25.32 -6.03 -8.07
N LYS A 31 26.32 -5.15 -8.29
CA LYS A 31 26.14 -3.74 -8.63
C LYS A 31 25.61 -3.47 -10.05
N GLN A 32 25.58 -4.48 -10.91
CA GLN A 32 25.17 -4.37 -12.32
C GLN A 32 23.80 -5.01 -12.57
N ARG A 33 23.16 -5.57 -11.54
CA ARG A 33 21.81 -6.11 -11.66
C ARG A 33 20.81 -4.98 -11.71
N LEU A 34 19.99 -4.99 -12.72
CA LEU A 34 18.95 -4.00 -13.01
C LEU A 34 17.61 -4.74 -12.97
N ALA A 35 16.53 -4.18 -12.45
CA ALA A 35 15.18 -4.76 -12.45
C ALA A 35 14.16 -3.77 -13.02
N LEU A 36 13.17 -4.24 -13.74
CA LEU A 36 12.03 -3.41 -14.10
C LEU A 36 11.25 -3.07 -12.83
N ARG A 37 10.90 -1.80 -12.66
CA ARG A 37 10.18 -1.33 -11.47
C ARG A 37 8.76 -1.89 -11.43
N PRO A 38 8.34 -2.60 -10.38
CA PRO A 38 6.97 -3.12 -10.25
C PRO A 38 6.00 -2.10 -9.62
N GLU A 39 6.54 -1.03 -9.02
CA GLU A 39 5.84 0.05 -8.32
C GLU A 39 6.74 1.27 -8.16
N GLY A 40 6.21 2.41 -7.68
CA GLY A 40 6.96 3.66 -7.57
C GLY A 40 7.42 4.00 -6.15
N THR A 41 6.70 3.55 -5.12
CA THR A 41 6.90 3.94 -3.71
C THR A 41 8.31 3.67 -3.21
N ALA A 42 8.82 2.44 -3.40
CA ALA A 42 10.18 2.09 -2.96
C ALA A 42 11.25 2.94 -3.64
N GLY A 43 11.03 3.31 -4.92
CA GLY A 43 11.93 4.20 -5.66
C GLY A 43 11.96 5.61 -5.09
N VAL A 44 10.81 6.17 -4.73
CA VAL A 44 10.68 7.49 -4.11
C VAL A 44 11.30 7.49 -2.72
N VAL A 45 10.93 6.52 -1.86
CA VAL A 45 11.47 6.41 -0.49
C VAL A 45 13.00 6.30 -0.52
N ARG A 46 13.55 5.45 -1.40
CA ARG A 46 15.00 5.34 -1.55
C ARG A 46 15.64 6.64 -2.01
N ALA A 47 15.04 7.36 -2.97
CA ALA A 47 15.55 8.64 -3.42
C ALA A 47 15.58 9.68 -2.28
N VAL A 48 14.53 9.68 -1.45
CA VAL A 48 14.45 10.55 -0.27
C VAL A 48 15.56 10.22 0.73
N VAL A 49 15.74 8.95 1.07
CA VAL A 49 16.75 8.50 2.05
C VAL A 49 18.17 8.74 1.54
N GLU A 50 18.48 8.32 0.31
CA GLU A 50 19.83 8.42 -0.26
C GLU A 50 20.28 9.88 -0.50
N ASN A 51 19.35 10.79 -0.70
CA ASN A 51 19.66 12.21 -0.95
C ASN A 51 19.28 13.13 0.22
N ASN A 52 18.85 12.54 1.37
CA ASN A 52 18.42 13.27 2.56
C ASN A 52 17.45 14.43 2.23
N LEU A 53 16.40 14.11 1.45
CA LEU A 53 15.45 15.12 0.97
C LEU A 53 14.46 15.59 2.04
N VAL A 54 14.36 14.87 3.16
CA VAL A 54 13.59 15.22 4.37
C VAL A 54 14.55 15.22 5.56
N PRO A 55 15.32 16.30 5.78
CA PRO A 55 16.15 16.43 6.97
C PRO A 55 15.29 16.44 8.23
N GLN A 56 15.83 15.98 9.36
CA GLN A 56 15.13 16.03 10.64
C GLN A 56 14.65 17.46 10.96
N GLY A 57 13.36 17.59 11.35
CA GLY A 57 12.74 18.88 11.64
C GLY A 57 12.32 19.70 10.43
N SER A 58 12.42 19.15 9.22
CA SER A 58 11.94 19.82 8.00
C SER A 58 10.42 19.62 7.81
N THR A 59 9.85 20.42 6.91
CA THR A 59 8.45 20.25 6.47
C THR A 59 8.25 18.90 5.78
N PRO A 60 7.03 18.31 5.84
CA PRO A 60 6.73 17.07 5.12
C PRO A 60 7.10 17.13 3.64
N PHE A 61 7.60 16.03 3.11
CA PHE A 61 7.96 15.90 1.71
C PHE A 61 6.78 15.30 0.93
N LYS A 62 6.32 16.02 -0.09
CA LYS A 62 5.28 15.56 -1.01
C LYS A 62 5.89 15.31 -2.39
N ALA A 63 5.64 14.14 -2.95
CA ALA A 63 6.05 13.78 -4.30
C ALA A 63 4.90 13.12 -5.07
N TYR A 64 4.98 13.16 -6.39
CA TYR A 64 4.14 12.36 -7.26
C TYR A 64 4.99 11.71 -8.35
N TYR A 65 4.49 10.64 -8.92
CA TYR A 65 5.05 10.02 -10.11
C TYR A 65 3.94 9.61 -11.09
N ALA A 66 4.27 9.59 -12.37
CA ALA A 66 3.40 9.09 -13.44
C ALA A 66 4.29 8.35 -14.44
N GLU A 67 4.39 7.03 -14.29
CA GLU A 67 5.43 6.25 -14.97
C GLU A 67 4.94 4.85 -15.36
N ALA A 68 5.64 4.22 -16.30
CA ALA A 68 5.40 2.83 -16.65
C ALA A 68 5.93 1.90 -15.55
N MET A 69 5.11 0.92 -15.17
CA MET A 69 5.42 -0.14 -14.21
C MET A 69 5.36 -1.50 -14.89
N PHE A 70 6.04 -2.49 -14.30
CA PHE A 70 6.20 -3.80 -14.90
C PHE A 70 6.01 -4.90 -13.85
N ARG A 71 5.12 -5.86 -14.12
CA ARG A 71 4.88 -7.00 -13.23
C ARG A 71 4.84 -8.30 -14.02
N GLY A 72 5.49 -9.35 -13.52
CA GLY A 72 5.57 -10.67 -14.14
C GLY A 72 4.28 -11.51 -14.02
N GLU A 73 3.16 -10.89 -13.65
CA GLU A 73 1.88 -11.55 -13.43
C GLU A 73 1.29 -12.14 -14.75
N ARG A 74 0.39 -13.12 -14.57
CA ARG A 74 -0.35 -13.67 -15.72
C ARG A 74 -1.27 -12.60 -16.30
N PRO A 75 -1.14 -12.23 -17.59
CA PRO A 75 -1.96 -11.21 -18.21
C PRO A 75 -3.43 -11.64 -18.28
N GLN A 76 -4.32 -10.70 -18.02
CA GLN A 76 -5.76 -10.87 -18.19
C GLN A 76 -6.42 -9.52 -18.51
N LYS A 77 -7.73 -9.49 -18.81
CA LYS A 77 -8.44 -8.25 -19.07
C LYS A 77 -8.27 -7.27 -17.91
N GLY A 78 -7.73 -6.08 -18.21
CA GLY A 78 -7.46 -5.05 -17.20
C GLY A 78 -6.19 -5.25 -16.37
N ARG A 79 -5.44 -6.36 -16.56
CA ARG A 79 -4.16 -6.61 -15.88
C ARG A 79 -3.06 -6.88 -16.90
N LEU A 80 -2.24 -5.86 -17.11
CA LEU A 80 -1.15 -5.89 -18.09
C LEU A 80 0.20 -6.11 -17.37
N ARG A 81 1.18 -6.69 -18.09
CA ARG A 81 2.56 -6.82 -17.58
C ARG A 81 3.31 -5.48 -17.61
N GLN A 82 2.94 -4.60 -18.52
CA GLN A 82 3.37 -3.21 -18.55
C GLN A 82 2.13 -2.34 -18.45
N PHE A 83 2.10 -1.43 -17.51
CA PHE A 83 1.00 -0.49 -17.28
C PHE A 83 1.55 0.85 -16.78
N HIS A 84 0.74 1.90 -16.80
CA HIS A 84 1.10 3.19 -16.22
C HIS A 84 0.46 3.33 -14.85
N GLN A 85 1.23 3.84 -13.91
CA GLN A 85 0.78 4.13 -12.56
C GLN A 85 1.03 5.61 -12.24
N VAL A 86 0.01 6.27 -11.71
CA VAL A 86 0.13 7.55 -11.04
C VAL A 86 0.10 7.29 -9.55
N GLY A 87 1.03 7.88 -8.82
CA GLY A 87 1.08 7.76 -7.36
C GLY A 87 1.52 9.06 -6.72
N ILE A 88 1.14 9.21 -5.47
CA ILE A 88 1.58 10.28 -4.58
C ILE A 88 2.24 9.67 -3.36
N GLU A 89 3.26 10.35 -2.86
CA GLU A 89 3.95 9.95 -1.64
C GLU A 89 4.03 11.17 -0.72
N TRP A 90 3.57 11.01 0.51
CA TRP A 90 3.69 12.03 1.54
C TRP A 90 4.48 11.47 2.71
N LEU A 91 5.69 11.95 2.89
CA LEU A 91 6.66 11.46 3.87
C LEU A 91 6.94 12.49 4.95
N GLY A 92 7.07 12.04 6.20
CA GLY A 92 7.41 12.89 7.34
C GLY A 92 6.22 13.68 7.91
N ALA A 93 4.98 13.26 7.63
CA ALA A 93 3.76 13.83 8.19
C ALA A 93 2.98 12.74 8.97
N PRO A 94 3.12 12.65 10.29
CA PRO A 94 2.39 11.68 11.10
C PRO A 94 0.96 12.12 11.42
N ASP A 95 0.51 13.27 10.91
CA ASP A 95 -0.80 13.84 11.20
C ASP A 95 -1.91 13.12 10.40
N PRO A 96 -3.07 12.78 11.01
CA PRO A 96 -4.20 12.18 10.31
C PRO A 96 -4.74 13.01 9.14
N ALA A 97 -4.50 14.33 9.14
CA ALA A 97 -4.83 15.19 8.00
C ALA A 97 -4.05 14.81 6.73
N ALA A 98 -2.85 14.23 6.86
CA ALA A 98 -2.07 13.77 5.72
C ALA A 98 -2.72 12.58 5.01
N ASP A 99 -3.22 11.62 5.78
CA ASP A 99 -3.93 10.46 5.24
C ASP A 99 -5.24 10.89 4.57
N ALA A 100 -6.00 11.76 5.22
CA ALA A 100 -7.24 12.30 4.67
C ALA A 100 -6.97 13.11 3.39
N GLU A 101 -5.92 13.95 3.33
CA GLU A 101 -5.56 14.71 2.12
C GLU A 101 -5.23 13.77 0.96
N CYS A 102 -4.54 12.65 1.19
CA CYS A 102 -4.26 11.67 0.15
C CYS A 102 -5.56 11.08 -0.44
N ILE A 103 -6.51 10.73 0.42
CA ILE A 103 -7.81 10.18 -0.01
C ILE A 103 -8.64 11.23 -0.75
N ILE A 104 -8.74 12.45 -0.22
CA ILE A 104 -9.47 13.55 -0.84
C ILE A 104 -8.87 13.87 -2.22
N MET A 105 -7.54 13.91 -2.33
CA MET A 105 -6.85 14.14 -3.59
C MET A 105 -7.15 13.04 -4.62
N LEU A 106 -7.21 11.78 -4.20
CA LEU A 106 -7.55 10.66 -5.07
C LEU A 106 -8.99 10.80 -5.59
N MET A 107 -9.94 11.14 -4.73
CA MET A 107 -11.34 11.32 -5.12
C MET A 107 -11.51 12.52 -6.08
N GLU A 108 -10.83 13.64 -5.82
CA GLU A 108 -10.82 14.80 -6.72
C GLU A 108 -10.14 14.48 -8.07
N PHE A 109 -9.09 13.65 -8.06
CA PHE A 109 -8.45 13.17 -9.28
C PHE A 109 -9.41 12.37 -10.15
N TYR A 110 -10.15 11.41 -9.60
CA TYR A 110 -11.16 10.67 -10.34
C TYR A 110 -12.27 11.56 -10.88
N LYS A 111 -12.74 12.51 -10.08
CA LYS A 111 -13.73 13.50 -10.51
C LYS A 111 -13.25 14.31 -11.70
N ARG A 112 -12.01 14.80 -11.69
CA ARG A 112 -11.41 15.56 -12.81
C ARG A 112 -11.18 14.72 -14.06
N LEU A 113 -10.99 13.41 -13.91
CA LEU A 113 -10.94 12.46 -15.04
C LEU A 113 -12.32 12.16 -15.62
N GLY A 114 -13.40 12.69 -15.03
CA GLY A 114 -14.77 12.49 -15.50
C GLY A 114 -15.43 11.21 -15.01
N PHE A 115 -14.88 10.56 -13.96
CA PHE A 115 -15.56 9.44 -13.34
C PHE A 115 -16.82 9.90 -12.59
N ASP A 116 -17.87 9.13 -12.71
CA ASP A 116 -19.08 9.26 -11.90
C ASP A 116 -18.79 8.72 -10.48
N LEU A 117 -18.58 9.62 -9.54
CA LEU A 117 -18.22 9.24 -8.16
C LEU A 117 -19.31 8.41 -7.48
N SER A 118 -20.58 8.54 -7.90
CA SER A 118 -21.67 7.70 -7.34
C SER A 118 -21.53 6.21 -7.66
N LYS A 119 -20.68 5.85 -8.61
CA LYS A 119 -20.35 4.48 -8.99
C LYS A 119 -19.04 3.97 -8.36
N LEU A 120 -18.35 4.83 -7.62
CA LEU A 120 -17.15 4.47 -6.89
C LEU A 120 -17.52 4.15 -5.44
N ARG A 121 -16.89 3.13 -4.90
CA ARG A 121 -17.00 2.78 -3.48
C ARG A 121 -15.62 2.92 -2.85
N LEU A 122 -15.46 3.93 -2.01
CA LEU A 122 -14.26 4.10 -1.22
C LEU A 122 -14.33 3.18 0.01
N LEU A 123 -13.38 2.27 0.12
CA LEU A 123 -13.21 1.41 1.29
C LEU A 123 -12.03 1.94 2.09
N ILE A 124 -12.17 2.01 3.40
CA ILE A 124 -11.10 2.41 4.31
C ILE A 124 -10.95 1.41 5.47
N ASN A 125 -9.73 1.27 5.96
CA ASN A 125 -9.41 0.52 7.16
C ASN A 125 -8.14 1.09 7.80
N SER A 126 -7.86 0.73 9.05
CA SER A 126 -6.60 1.00 9.72
C SER A 126 -5.75 -0.25 9.80
N MET A 127 -4.47 -0.12 9.48
CA MET A 127 -3.48 -1.20 9.62
C MET A 127 -2.80 -1.21 11.00
N GLY A 128 -3.17 -0.29 11.88
CA GLY A 128 -2.47 -0.10 13.14
C GLY A 128 -0.98 0.26 12.96
N ASP A 129 -0.24 0.21 14.03
CA ASP A 129 1.17 0.56 14.09
C ASP A 129 2.07 -0.61 14.53
N ALA A 130 3.32 -0.29 14.89
CA ALA A 130 4.29 -1.28 15.37
C ALA A 130 3.97 -1.81 16.77
N GLN A 131 3.08 -1.18 17.53
CA GLN A 131 2.69 -1.62 18.87
C GLN A 131 1.52 -2.60 18.81
N CYS A 132 0.45 -2.27 18.09
CA CYS A 132 -0.77 -3.06 18.07
C CYS A 132 -0.75 -4.19 17.00
N ARG A 133 -0.10 -3.97 15.86
CA ARG A 133 -0.07 -4.94 14.75
C ARG A 133 0.54 -6.31 15.09
N PRO A 134 1.62 -6.42 15.88
CA PRO A 134 2.19 -7.73 16.21
C PRO A 134 1.22 -8.64 16.98
N ALA A 135 0.51 -8.09 17.98
CA ALA A 135 -0.48 -8.84 18.76
C ALA A 135 -1.66 -9.29 17.89
N TYR A 136 -2.17 -8.40 17.04
CA TYR A 136 -3.23 -8.73 16.08
C TYR A 136 -2.80 -9.82 15.10
N ARG A 137 -1.60 -9.71 14.56
CA ARG A 137 -1.05 -10.71 13.63
C ARG A 137 -0.97 -12.11 14.28
N GLU A 138 -0.59 -12.17 15.54
CA GLU A 138 -0.54 -13.45 16.27
C GLU A 138 -1.94 -14.01 16.53
N GLN A 139 -2.93 -13.19 16.83
CA GLN A 139 -4.32 -13.62 16.97
C GLN A 139 -4.86 -14.21 15.65
N VAL A 140 -4.63 -13.54 14.52
CA VAL A 140 -5.04 -14.04 13.19
C VAL A 140 -4.31 -15.34 12.85
N LYS A 141 -3.01 -15.43 13.16
CA LYS A 141 -2.24 -16.67 13.00
C LYS A 141 -2.88 -17.81 13.79
N GLN A 142 -3.15 -17.59 15.08
CA GLN A 142 -3.75 -18.61 15.93
C GLN A 142 -5.13 -19.02 15.41
N PHE A 143 -5.95 -18.05 14.99
CA PHE A 143 -7.26 -18.33 14.39
C PHE A 143 -7.15 -19.25 13.17
N ILE A 144 -6.19 -19.00 12.25
CA ILE A 144 -5.97 -19.87 11.09
C ILE A 144 -5.53 -21.27 11.51
N LEU A 145 -4.67 -21.39 12.53
CA LEU A 145 -4.19 -22.69 13.03
C LEU A 145 -5.32 -23.48 13.69
N ASP A 146 -6.21 -22.82 14.42
CA ASP A 146 -7.37 -23.46 15.07
C ASP A 146 -8.38 -24.01 14.04
N HIS A 147 -8.40 -23.44 12.82
CA HIS A 147 -9.24 -23.88 11.71
C HIS A 147 -8.44 -24.57 10.59
N ALA A 148 -7.23 -25.05 10.89
CA ALA A 148 -6.31 -25.56 9.86
C ALA A 148 -6.88 -26.72 9.03
N ASP A 149 -7.71 -27.57 9.62
CA ASP A 149 -8.32 -28.72 8.94
C ASP A 149 -9.38 -28.29 7.88
N GLU A 150 -9.92 -27.07 8.02
CA GLU A 150 -10.95 -26.52 7.14
C GLU A 150 -10.37 -25.56 6.11
N MET A 151 -9.10 -25.11 6.30
CA MET A 151 -8.46 -24.14 5.43
C MET A 151 -7.62 -24.78 4.32
N CYS A 152 -7.50 -24.11 3.18
CA CYS A 152 -6.66 -24.58 2.07
C CYS A 152 -5.16 -24.54 2.45
N ASP A 153 -4.34 -25.34 1.74
CA ASP A 153 -2.90 -25.45 1.97
C ASP A 153 -2.20 -24.08 1.96
N GLU A 154 -2.56 -23.22 1.01
CA GLU A 154 -1.98 -21.89 0.88
C GLU A 154 -2.26 -21.02 2.12
N CYS A 155 -3.44 -21.09 2.72
CA CYS A 155 -3.76 -20.36 3.94
C CYS A 155 -2.99 -20.90 5.13
N ARG A 156 -2.84 -22.23 5.24
CA ARG A 156 -2.02 -22.87 6.27
C ARG A 156 -0.55 -22.44 6.20
N GLU A 157 0.02 -22.41 5.00
CA GLU A 157 1.40 -21.93 4.81
C GLU A 157 1.53 -20.43 5.15
N ARG A 158 0.54 -19.63 4.82
CA ARG A 158 0.51 -18.20 5.12
C ARG A 158 0.42 -17.90 6.60
N ALA A 159 -0.17 -18.79 7.41
CA ALA A 159 -0.28 -18.59 8.86
C ALA A 159 1.07 -18.27 9.51
N GLU A 160 2.16 -18.92 9.09
CA GLU A 160 3.51 -18.68 9.62
C GLU A 160 4.20 -17.46 8.96
N LEU A 161 4.03 -17.28 7.67
CA LEU A 161 4.76 -16.26 6.91
C LEU A 161 4.10 -14.88 6.97
N ASN A 162 2.80 -14.83 6.67
CA ASN A 162 2.01 -13.62 6.66
C ASN A 162 0.51 -13.95 6.79
N PRO A 163 0.01 -14.15 8.02
CA PRO A 163 -1.37 -14.59 8.26
C PRO A 163 -2.42 -13.63 7.70
N LEU A 164 -2.14 -12.32 7.64
CA LEU A 164 -3.08 -11.34 7.11
C LEU A 164 -3.43 -11.56 5.63
N ARG A 165 -2.57 -12.26 4.88
CA ARG A 165 -2.89 -12.64 3.49
C ARG A 165 -3.97 -13.71 3.36
N ALA A 166 -4.40 -14.32 4.44
CA ALA A 166 -5.53 -15.26 4.40
C ALA A 166 -6.87 -14.54 4.12
N PHE A 167 -6.99 -13.26 4.47
CA PHE A 167 -8.15 -12.43 4.08
C PHE A 167 -8.29 -12.28 2.56
N ASP A 168 -7.19 -12.34 1.81
CA ASP A 168 -7.17 -12.28 0.34
C ASP A 168 -7.36 -13.66 -0.33
N CYS A 169 -7.74 -14.69 0.41
CA CYS A 169 -7.89 -16.03 -0.15
C CYS A 169 -8.99 -16.07 -1.22
N LYS A 170 -8.71 -16.79 -2.32
CA LYS A 170 -9.68 -16.95 -3.42
C LYS A 170 -10.64 -18.12 -3.23
N ASN A 171 -10.38 -18.98 -2.26
CA ASN A 171 -11.24 -20.07 -1.89
C ASN A 171 -12.43 -19.53 -1.07
N ASP A 172 -13.65 -19.74 -1.55
CA ASP A 172 -14.86 -19.23 -0.92
C ASP A 172 -15.02 -19.73 0.52
N HIS A 173 -14.76 -21.01 0.76
CA HIS A 173 -14.83 -21.60 2.10
C HIS A 173 -13.83 -20.95 3.07
N CYS A 174 -12.57 -20.71 2.63
CA CYS A 174 -11.60 -19.99 3.45
C CYS A 174 -12.07 -18.57 3.75
N ARG A 175 -12.75 -17.90 2.81
CA ARG A 175 -13.26 -16.53 3.03
C ARG A 175 -14.41 -16.53 4.04
N GLU A 176 -15.26 -17.54 4.02
CA GLU A 176 -16.33 -17.71 5.02
C GLU A 176 -15.75 -17.87 6.41
N ILE A 177 -14.74 -18.73 6.58
CA ILE A 177 -14.02 -18.88 7.85
C ILE A 177 -13.36 -17.56 8.29
N MET A 178 -12.62 -16.91 7.38
CA MET A 178 -11.91 -15.67 7.68
C MET A 178 -12.84 -14.48 7.98
N ALA A 179 -14.13 -14.56 7.62
CA ALA A 179 -15.12 -13.55 8.00
C ALA A 179 -15.36 -13.50 9.53
N GLU A 180 -15.06 -14.59 10.24
CA GLU A 180 -15.16 -14.69 11.70
C GLU A 180 -13.82 -14.42 12.42
N ALA A 181 -12.75 -14.15 11.66
CA ALA A 181 -11.44 -13.91 12.22
C ALA A 181 -11.37 -12.58 13.00
N PRO A 182 -10.45 -12.45 13.96
CA PRO A 182 -10.22 -11.19 14.65
C PRO A 182 -9.97 -10.05 13.67
N LEU A 183 -10.53 -8.88 13.95
CA LEU A 183 -10.42 -7.70 13.10
C LEU A 183 -9.41 -6.70 13.68
N MET A 184 -8.70 -5.97 12.79
CA MET A 184 -7.74 -4.96 13.23
C MET A 184 -8.39 -3.84 14.04
N GLY A 185 -9.62 -3.44 13.70
CA GLY A 185 -10.36 -2.39 14.40
C GLY A 185 -10.52 -2.62 15.90
N ASP A 186 -10.69 -3.89 16.31
CA ASP A 186 -10.83 -4.28 17.72
C ASP A 186 -9.49 -4.32 18.46
N ASN A 187 -8.39 -4.36 17.71
CA ASN A 187 -7.03 -4.52 18.21
C ASN A 187 -6.17 -3.25 18.11
N LEU A 188 -6.77 -2.13 17.72
CA LEU A 188 -6.08 -0.83 17.67
C LEU A 188 -5.74 -0.34 19.08
N CYS A 189 -4.51 0.15 19.29
CA CYS A 189 -4.18 0.94 20.44
C CYS A 189 -4.94 2.29 20.42
N ASP A 190 -5.00 2.98 21.56
CA ASP A 190 -5.77 4.22 21.70
C ASP A 190 -5.27 5.30 20.71
N GLU A 191 -3.97 5.40 20.51
CA GLU A 191 -3.37 6.34 19.54
C GLU A 191 -3.78 6.04 18.10
N CYS A 192 -3.74 4.78 17.67
CA CYS A 192 -4.16 4.38 16.32
C CYS A 192 -5.68 4.55 16.12
N ARG A 193 -6.46 4.30 17.16
CA ARG A 193 -7.91 4.51 17.15
C ARG A 193 -8.24 5.99 17.00
N GLU A 194 -7.64 6.88 17.81
CA GLU A 194 -7.85 8.31 17.70
C GLU A 194 -7.41 8.86 16.34
N HIS A 195 -6.25 8.42 15.84
CA HIS A 195 -5.77 8.79 14.51
C HIS A 195 -6.80 8.42 13.43
N TYR A 196 -7.32 7.20 13.45
CA TYR A 196 -8.29 6.73 12.46
C TYR A 196 -9.63 7.48 12.55
N GLU A 197 -10.11 7.76 13.77
CA GLU A 197 -11.29 8.60 13.98
C GLU A 197 -11.09 10.03 13.46
N GLN A 198 -9.89 10.60 13.59
CA GLN A 198 -9.59 11.91 13.04
C GLN A 198 -9.58 11.88 11.50
N VAL A 199 -9.03 10.84 10.87
CA VAL A 199 -9.11 10.67 9.40
C VAL A 199 -10.57 10.68 8.94
N LYS A 200 -11.44 9.92 9.61
CA LYS A 200 -12.87 9.86 9.29
C LYS A 200 -13.53 11.24 9.41
N ARG A 201 -13.27 11.98 10.50
CA ARG A 201 -13.77 13.35 10.69
C ARG A 201 -13.35 14.29 9.55
N TYR A 202 -12.11 14.19 9.08
CA TYR A 202 -11.65 15.00 7.93
C TYR A 202 -12.34 14.60 6.63
N LEU A 203 -12.58 13.31 6.38
CA LEU A 203 -13.33 12.85 5.22
C LEU A 203 -14.79 13.32 5.24
N ASP A 204 -15.45 13.22 6.41
CA ASP A 204 -16.81 13.70 6.64
C ASP A 204 -16.90 15.21 6.38
N ALA A 205 -15.96 15.99 6.92
CA ALA A 205 -15.89 17.44 6.70
C ALA A 205 -15.66 17.83 5.24
N ALA A 206 -14.98 16.97 4.47
CA ALA A 206 -14.78 17.14 3.04
C ALA A 206 -15.95 16.61 2.19
N GLY A 207 -16.96 16.01 2.80
CA GLY A 207 -18.12 15.43 2.09
C GLY A 207 -17.75 14.18 1.29
N ILE A 208 -16.74 13.43 1.69
CA ILE A 208 -16.32 12.19 1.05
C ILE A 208 -17.05 11.01 1.71
N GLU A 209 -17.86 10.32 0.92
CA GLU A 209 -18.51 9.08 1.36
C GLU A 209 -17.53 7.92 1.35
N TYR A 210 -17.52 7.11 2.39
CA TYR A 210 -16.68 5.92 2.54
C TYR A 210 -17.43 4.79 3.23
N VAL A 211 -16.88 3.59 3.13
CA VAL A 211 -17.32 2.41 3.87
C VAL A 211 -16.11 1.85 4.63
N GLU A 212 -16.26 1.63 5.91
CA GLU A 212 -15.25 0.92 6.68
C GLU A 212 -15.33 -0.57 6.32
N ASP A 213 -14.21 -1.10 5.82
CA ASP A 213 -14.09 -2.52 5.48
C ASP A 213 -13.02 -3.16 6.37
N PRO A 214 -13.42 -3.86 7.42
CA PRO A 214 -12.48 -4.43 8.38
C PRO A 214 -11.61 -5.56 7.81
N THR A 215 -11.91 -6.01 6.60
CA THR A 215 -11.16 -7.08 5.91
C THR A 215 -10.15 -6.55 4.88
N LEU A 216 -10.11 -5.22 4.67
CA LEU A 216 -9.23 -4.55 3.70
C LEU A 216 -7.76 -4.63 4.11
#